data_f64d5a3106aadea3705cdd2268a56933
#
_entry.id   f64d5a3106aadea3705cdd2268a56933
#
_cell.length_a   1.000
_cell.length_b   1.000
_cell.length_c   1.000
_cell.angle_alpha   90.00
_cell.angle_beta   90.00
_cell.angle_gamma   90.00
#
_symmetry.space_group_name_H-M   'P 1'
#
loop_
_entity.id
_entity.type
_entity.pdbx_description
1 polymer ?
#
loop_
_entity_poly.entity_id
_entity_poly.type
_entity_poly.pdbx_seq_one_letter_code
_entity_poly.pdbx_strand_id
1 'polypeptide(L)'
;MYICLINIRHNFQTKLNLLLLDKKIDILNTAKDCFTNQSNAIAALQDQLNEDFVKVIDLILKSNSRLVITGIGKSALIGMKITATLNSTGTQSIFMHAADAIHGDLGMVAKEDIVLFISKSGNTPEIKALVPLVKAMGNNIIGMTGNPSSFLAQESNYVLSVAIQKEACPNNLAPTTSATAQLVMGDAIAICLLEMRGFDKNNFAQFHPGGSLGKALYLKVNALVNRKNIPAVQPNSSLSDVIIEIGEKLVGATAVLENEKVCGTVSYTHLTLPTKRIV
;
A
#
# COMPACT_ATOMS: atom_id res chain seq x y z
N MET A 1 44.03 25.62 5.17
CA MET A 1 42.60 25.33 4.81
C MET A 1 41.99 24.17 5.59
N TYR A 2 42.68 23.06 5.88
CA TYR A 2 42.18 21.92 6.66
C TYR A 2 41.90 22.22 8.13
N ILE A 3 42.70 23.01 8.82
CA ILE A 3 42.55 23.37 10.25
C ILE A 3 41.30 24.24 10.50
N CYS A 4 40.92 25.08 9.53
CA CYS A 4 39.72 25.92 9.66
C CYS A 4 38.41 25.10 9.58
N LEU A 5 38.37 24.04 8.79
CA LEU A 5 37.21 23.13 8.65
C LEU A 5 37.02 22.26 9.89
N ILE A 6 38.09 21.86 10.58
CA ILE A 6 38.02 21.07 11.82
C ILE A 6 37.49 21.91 12.95
N ASN A 7 37.92 23.17 13.08
CA ASN A 7 37.41 24.10 14.08
C ASN A 7 35.94 24.48 13.88
N ILE A 8 35.49 24.61 12.64
CA ILE A 8 34.06 24.86 12.34
C ILE A 8 33.21 23.66 12.70
N ARG A 9 33.65 22.45 12.39
CA ARG A 9 32.93 21.22 12.79
C ARG A 9 32.89 21.03 14.30
N HIS A 10 33.97 21.29 15.02
CA HIS A 10 34.03 21.16 16.46
C HIS A 10 33.13 22.19 17.16
N ASN A 11 33.15 23.46 16.72
CA ASN A 11 32.26 24.49 17.20
C ASN A 11 30.76 24.20 16.89
N PHE A 12 30.47 23.62 15.73
CA PHE A 12 29.09 23.23 15.38
C PHE A 12 28.60 22.08 16.24
N GLN A 13 29.44 21.06 16.46
CA GLN A 13 29.12 19.91 17.32
C GLN A 13 28.95 20.33 18.79
N THR A 14 29.80 21.22 19.29
CA THR A 14 29.72 21.73 20.66
C THR A 14 28.49 22.62 20.85
N LYS A 15 28.16 23.45 19.87
CA LYS A 15 26.94 24.29 19.88
C LYS A 15 25.66 23.45 19.75
N LEU A 16 25.71 22.38 18.96
CA LEU A 16 24.63 21.41 18.84
C LEU A 16 24.43 20.65 20.15
N ASN A 17 25.51 20.19 20.79
CA ASN A 17 25.46 19.52 22.08
C ASN A 17 24.98 20.43 23.22
N LEU A 18 25.36 21.72 23.23
CA LEU A 18 24.84 22.71 24.18
C LEU A 18 23.34 23.00 23.95
N LEU A 19 22.89 23.11 22.71
CA LEU A 19 21.46 23.24 22.35
C LEU A 19 20.64 22.01 22.73
N LEU A 20 21.24 20.81 22.67
CA LEU A 20 20.61 19.56 23.10
C LEU A 20 20.59 19.41 24.63
N LEU A 21 21.53 20.04 25.37
CA LEU A 21 21.57 20.04 26.83
C LEU A 21 20.58 21.04 27.44
N ASP A 22 20.32 22.18 26.79
CA ASP A 22 19.37 23.19 27.26
C ASP A 22 17.88 22.91 26.94
N LYS A 23 17.58 22.04 25.97
CA LYS A 23 16.26 21.50 25.72
C LYS A 23 16.29 20.00 25.94
N LYS A 24 15.97 19.53 27.12
CA LYS A 24 15.52 18.15 27.33
C LYS A 24 14.26 17.93 26.51
N ILE A 25 14.43 17.65 25.21
CA ILE A 25 13.32 17.22 24.34
C ILE A 25 12.88 15.87 24.88
N ASP A 26 11.71 15.83 25.45
CA ASP A 26 11.09 14.57 25.83
C ASP A 26 10.63 13.85 24.55
N ILE A 27 11.50 12.96 24.07
CA ILE A 27 11.30 12.21 22.82
C ILE A 27 9.98 11.44 22.85
N LEU A 28 9.64 10.83 23.99
CA LEU A 28 8.41 10.05 24.11
C LEU A 28 7.17 10.94 24.05
N ASN A 29 7.17 12.08 24.71
CA ASN A 29 6.05 13.02 24.63
C ASN A 29 5.93 13.62 23.24
N THR A 30 7.04 13.99 22.60
CA THR A 30 7.02 14.45 21.21
C THR A 30 6.40 13.41 20.27
N ALA A 31 6.74 12.14 20.44
CA ALA A 31 6.14 11.05 19.64
C ALA A 31 4.64 10.88 19.93
N LYS A 32 4.23 10.93 21.21
CA LYS A 32 2.81 10.86 21.60
C LYS A 32 2.01 12.03 21.04
N ASP A 33 2.56 13.24 21.08
CA ASP A 33 1.92 14.44 20.52
C ASP A 33 1.76 14.32 19.00
N CYS A 34 2.74 13.74 18.31
CA CYS A 34 2.65 13.46 16.88
C CYS A 34 1.50 12.49 16.58
N PHE A 35 1.37 11.39 17.33
CA PHE A 35 0.27 10.44 17.16
C PHE A 35 -1.09 11.07 17.47
N THR A 36 -1.19 11.82 18.55
CA THR A 36 -2.43 12.51 18.95
C THR A 36 -2.86 13.51 17.90
N ASN A 37 -1.93 14.32 17.38
CA ASN A 37 -2.22 15.29 16.33
C ASN A 37 -2.77 14.60 15.07
N GLN A 38 -2.13 13.54 14.61
CA GLN A 38 -2.57 12.82 13.41
C GLN A 38 -3.90 12.08 13.63
N SER A 39 -4.08 11.45 14.79
CA SER A 39 -5.33 10.77 15.15
C SER A 39 -6.52 11.73 15.16
N ASN A 40 -6.35 12.90 15.77
CA ASN A 40 -7.39 13.93 15.80
C ASN A 40 -7.73 14.44 14.39
N ALA A 41 -6.71 14.61 13.53
CA ALA A 41 -6.92 15.05 12.17
C ALA A 41 -7.68 13.99 11.34
N ILE A 42 -7.36 12.70 11.54
CA ILE A 42 -8.09 11.60 10.89
C ILE A 42 -9.55 11.58 11.35
N ALA A 43 -9.79 11.70 12.67
CA ALA A 43 -11.15 11.75 13.20
C ALA A 43 -11.96 12.90 12.59
N ALA A 44 -11.35 14.08 12.46
CA ALA A 44 -11.99 15.26 11.89
C ALA A 44 -12.31 15.14 10.38
N LEU A 45 -11.75 14.16 9.66
CA LEU A 45 -12.14 13.90 8.25
C LEU A 45 -13.60 13.45 8.13
N GLN A 46 -14.16 12.80 9.16
CA GLN A 46 -15.55 12.35 9.15
C GLN A 46 -16.51 13.54 8.96
N ASP A 47 -16.22 14.66 9.60
CA ASP A 47 -17.05 15.87 9.50
C ASP A 47 -16.85 16.64 8.19
N GLN A 48 -15.84 16.27 7.40
CA GLN A 48 -15.53 16.87 6.11
C GLN A 48 -16.15 16.10 4.94
N LEU A 49 -16.66 14.89 5.20
CA LEU A 49 -17.38 14.12 4.18
C LEU A 49 -18.69 14.83 3.82
N ASN A 50 -18.95 14.93 2.52
CA ASN A 50 -20.11 15.62 1.98
C ASN A 50 -20.63 14.91 0.72
N GLU A 51 -21.62 15.50 0.06
CA GLU A 51 -22.21 14.98 -1.18
C GLU A 51 -21.21 14.78 -2.32
N ASP A 52 -20.11 15.55 -2.35
CA ASP A 52 -19.08 15.38 -3.38
C ASP A 52 -18.36 14.04 -3.22
N PHE A 53 -18.15 13.57 -1.99
CA PHE A 53 -17.57 12.25 -1.76
C PHE A 53 -18.45 11.14 -2.35
N VAL A 54 -19.77 11.21 -2.13
CA VAL A 54 -20.74 10.26 -2.69
C VAL A 54 -20.72 10.29 -4.22
N LYS A 55 -20.74 11.51 -4.81
CA LYS A 55 -20.66 11.69 -6.26
C LYS A 55 -19.37 11.17 -6.87
N VAL A 56 -18.25 11.31 -6.16
CA VAL A 56 -16.94 10.75 -6.59
C VAL A 56 -16.99 9.22 -6.63
N ILE A 57 -17.52 8.58 -5.59
CA ILE A 57 -17.70 7.12 -5.58
C ILE A 57 -18.60 6.68 -6.74
N ASP A 58 -19.73 7.32 -6.92
CA ASP A 58 -20.68 7.05 -8.01
C ASP A 58 -20.05 7.25 -9.39
N LEU A 59 -19.30 8.32 -9.58
CA LEU A 59 -18.60 8.62 -10.83
C LEU A 59 -17.61 7.50 -11.19
N ILE A 60 -16.79 7.07 -10.23
CA ILE A 60 -15.80 6.01 -10.45
C ILE A 60 -16.47 4.66 -10.69
N LEU A 61 -17.55 4.34 -9.98
CA LEU A 61 -18.30 3.09 -10.15
C LEU A 61 -18.96 2.98 -11.53
N LYS A 62 -19.51 4.07 -12.03
CA LYS A 62 -20.20 4.12 -13.33
C LYS A 62 -19.25 4.22 -14.51
N SER A 63 -18.00 4.58 -14.25
CA SER A 63 -16.96 4.69 -15.29
C SER A 63 -16.38 3.32 -15.65
N ASN A 64 -16.17 3.10 -16.94
CA ASN A 64 -15.38 1.97 -17.47
C ASN A 64 -13.92 2.37 -17.73
N SER A 65 -13.51 3.58 -17.33
CA SER A 65 -12.16 4.11 -17.54
C SER A 65 -11.33 4.06 -16.25
N ARG A 66 -10.09 4.49 -16.37
CA ARG A 66 -9.13 4.47 -15.26
C ARG A 66 -9.26 5.72 -14.41
N LEU A 67 -8.84 5.60 -13.15
CA LEU A 67 -8.57 6.74 -12.28
C LEU A 67 -7.07 7.12 -12.40
N VAL A 68 -6.80 8.28 -12.98
CA VAL A 68 -5.44 8.86 -13.04
C VAL A 68 -5.22 9.68 -11.78
N ILE A 69 -4.22 9.33 -10.97
CA ILE A 69 -3.90 10.04 -9.74
C ILE A 69 -2.64 10.86 -9.95
N THR A 70 -2.67 12.13 -9.60
CA THR A 70 -1.54 13.03 -9.81
C THR A 70 -1.28 13.93 -8.60
N GLY A 71 -0.03 14.29 -8.41
CA GLY A 71 0.43 15.16 -7.34
C GLY A 71 1.94 15.43 -7.46
N ILE A 72 2.46 16.25 -6.54
CA ILE A 72 3.88 16.56 -6.47
C ILE A 72 4.44 16.37 -5.06
N GLY A 73 5.72 16.07 -4.92
CA GLY A 73 6.42 15.93 -3.65
C GLY A 73 5.81 14.84 -2.76
N LYS A 74 5.45 15.16 -1.51
CA LYS A 74 4.84 14.19 -0.58
C LYS A 74 3.46 13.72 -1.06
N SER A 75 2.66 14.61 -1.66
CA SER A 75 1.37 14.22 -2.24
C SER A 75 1.52 13.24 -3.40
N ALA A 76 2.62 13.30 -4.17
CA ALA A 76 2.92 12.30 -5.20
C ALA A 76 3.13 10.90 -4.60
N LEU A 77 3.92 10.79 -3.53
CA LEU A 77 4.16 9.52 -2.83
C LEU A 77 2.85 8.92 -2.28
N ILE A 78 1.99 9.78 -1.74
CA ILE A 78 0.65 9.36 -1.28
C ILE A 78 -0.21 8.91 -2.47
N GLY A 79 -0.18 9.65 -3.59
CA GLY A 79 -0.88 9.27 -4.81
C GLY A 79 -0.45 7.91 -5.35
N MET A 80 0.84 7.60 -5.35
CA MET A 80 1.37 6.28 -5.71
C MET A 80 0.81 5.17 -4.81
N LYS A 81 0.76 5.40 -3.47
CA LYS A 81 0.18 4.44 -2.53
C LYS A 81 -1.32 4.24 -2.78
N ILE A 82 -2.08 5.31 -3.00
CA ILE A 82 -3.52 5.23 -3.30
C ILE A 82 -3.74 4.45 -4.59
N THR A 83 -2.97 4.71 -5.65
CA THR A 83 -2.99 3.97 -6.91
C THR A 83 -2.78 2.47 -6.68
N ALA A 84 -1.76 2.10 -5.89
CA ALA A 84 -1.48 0.70 -5.58
C ALA A 84 -2.64 0.03 -4.82
N THR A 85 -3.24 0.74 -3.85
CA THR A 85 -4.38 0.24 -3.08
C THR A 85 -5.60 0.01 -3.98
N LEU A 86 -5.95 0.98 -4.84
CA LEU A 86 -7.07 0.89 -5.77
C LEU A 86 -6.91 -0.28 -6.75
N ASN A 87 -5.72 -0.45 -7.33
CA ASN A 87 -5.43 -1.58 -8.21
C ASN A 87 -5.57 -2.92 -7.49
N SER A 88 -5.12 -3.01 -6.24
CA SER A 88 -5.22 -4.24 -5.43
C SER A 88 -6.65 -4.54 -4.96
N THR A 89 -7.54 -3.57 -5.01
CA THR A 89 -8.96 -3.66 -4.63
C THR A 89 -9.93 -3.58 -5.82
N GLY A 90 -9.42 -3.75 -7.05
CA GLY A 90 -10.26 -3.91 -8.25
C GLY A 90 -10.65 -2.60 -8.94
N THR A 91 -10.05 -1.46 -8.59
CA THR A 91 -10.22 -0.21 -9.31
C THR A 91 -8.98 0.10 -10.13
N GLN A 92 -9.10 0.05 -11.46
CA GLN A 92 -7.98 0.35 -12.36
C GLN A 92 -7.52 1.80 -12.19
N SER A 93 -6.25 1.97 -11.82
CA SER A 93 -5.69 3.29 -11.56
C SER A 93 -4.25 3.37 -12.05
N ILE A 94 -3.84 4.55 -12.48
CA ILE A 94 -2.44 4.87 -12.81
C ILE A 94 -1.99 6.11 -12.06
N PHE A 95 -0.71 6.19 -11.79
CA PHE A 95 -0.10 7.37 -11.22
C PHE A 95 0.64 8.16 -12.30
N MET A 96 0.44 9.48 -12.33
CA MET A 96 1.12 10.44 -13.20
C MET A 96 1.74 11.54 -12.33
N HIS A 97 3.06 11.69 -12.38
CA HIS A 97 3.71 12.75 -11.60
C HIS A 97 3.42 14.12 -12.20
N ALA A 98 2.93 15.08 -11.38
CA ALA A 98 2.46 16.37 -11.91
C ALA A 98 3.56 17.20 -12.61
N ALA A 99 4.82 17.06 -12.21
CA ALA A 99 5.92 17.73 -12.90
C ALA A 99 6.25 17.09 -14.26
N ASP A 100 6.14 15.76 -14.37
CA ASP A 100 6.44 15.05 -15.61
C ASP A 100 5.28 15.21 -16.61
N ALA A 101 4.07 15.37 -16.11
CA ALA A 101 2.87 15.59 -16.93
C ALA A 101 2.99 16.80 -17.86
N ILE A 102 3.56 17.91 -17.39
CA ILE A 102 3.79 19.11 -18.22
C ILE A 102 4.93 18.95 -19.23
N HIS A 103 5.69 17.85 -19.15
CA HIS A 103 6.79 17.52 -20.04
C HIS A 103 6.52 16.28 -20.92
N GLY A 104 5.25 15.84 -21.02
CA GLY A 104 4.85 14.79 -21.96
C GLY A 104 3.97 13.69 -21.37
N ASP A 105 4.07 13.40 -20.07
CA ASP A 105 3.29 12.33 -19.44
C ASP A 105 1.77 12.61 -19.41
N LEU A 106 1.35 13.87 -19.72
CA LEU A 106 -0.06 14.18 -19.95
C LEU A 106 -0.67 13.29 -21.05
N GLY A 107 0.15 12.81 -22.00
CA GLY A 107 -0.25 11.83 -23.02
C GLY A 107 -0.71 10.47 -22.45
N MET A 108 -0.48 10.18 -21.17
CA MET A 108 -1.01 8.99 -20.49
C MET A 108 -2.53 9.08 -20.24
N VAL A 109 -3.09 10.29 -20.19
CA VAL A 109 -4.49 10.54 -19.88
C VAL A 109 -5.35 10.31 -21.11
N ALA A 110 -6.23 9.31 -21.06
CA ALA A 110 -7.23 9.09 -22.10
C ALA A 110 -8.44 10.01 -21.89
N LYS A 111 -9.21 10.24 -22.96
CA LYS A 111 -10.36 11.14 -22.95
C LYS A 111 -11.41 10.80 -21.88
N GLU A 112 -11.60 9.52 -21.62
CA GLU A 112 -12.63 9.04 -20.68
C GLU A 112 -12.09 8.89 -19.23
N ASP A 113 -10.78 9.06 -18.99
CA ASP A 113 -10.19 8.90 -17.68
C ASP A 113 -10.71 9.97 -16.70
N ILE A 114 -10.81 9.59 -15.43
CA ILE A 114 -11.08 10.51 -14.33
C ILE A 114 -9.75 10.90 -13.71
N VAL A 115 -9.53 12.18 -13.43
CA VAL A 115 -8.23 12.65 -12.89
C VAL A 115 -8.39 13.17 -11.46
N LEU A 116 -7.73 12.51 -10.52
CA LEU A 116 -7.64 12.90 -9.11
C LEU A 116 -6.34 13.67 -8.86
N PHE A 117 -6.47 14.96 -8.59
CA PHE A 117 -5.36 15.82 -8.18
C PHE A 117 -5.22 15.84 -6.66
N ILE A 118 -4.02 15.60 -6.15
CA ILE A 118 -3.73 15.64 -4.71
C ILE A 118 -2.76 16.80 -4.43
N SER A 119 -3.23 17.80 -3.70
CA SER A 119 -2.41 18.95 -3.31
C SER A 119 -2.91 19.59 -2.02
N LYS A 120 -2.08 19.60 -0.94
CA LYS A 120 -2.45 20.23 0.33
C LYS A 120 -2.91 21.68 0.15
N SER A 121 -2.11 22.50 -0.53
CA SER A 121 -2.43 23.91 -0.75
C SER A 121 -3.43 24.14 -1.87
N GLY A 122 -3.48 23.22 -2.85
CA GLY A 122 -4.26 23.36 -4.08
C GLY A 122 -3.80 24.48 -5.00
N ASN A 123 -2.62 25.07 -4.76
CA ASN A 123 -2.14 26.28 -5.44
C ASN A 123 -0.73 26.17 -5.99
N THR A 124 -0.13 24.97 -6.03
CA THR A 124 1.22 24.81 -6.56
C THR A 124 1.29 25.14 -8.05
N PRO A 125 2.44 25.62 -8.56
CA PRO A 125 2.59 25.98 -9.99
C PRO A 125 2.18 24.85 -10.93
N GLU A 126 2.55 23.62 -10.61
CA GLU A 126 2.28 22.43 -11.43
C GLU A 126 0.75 22.16 -11.51
N ILE A 127 0.04 22.31 -10.39
CA ILE A 127 -1.43 22.17 -10.35
C ILE A 127 -2.07 23.25 -11.21
N LYS A 128 -1.63 24.51 -11.08
CA LYS A 128 -2.16 25.62 -11.88
C LYS A 128 -1.90 25.48 -13.37
N ALA A 129 -0.80 24.84 -13.75
CA ALA A 129 -0.48 24.56 -15.14
C ALA A 129 -1.30 23.37 -15.69
N LEU A 130 -1.43 22.29 -14.90
CA LEU A 130 -1.95 21.02 -15.39
C LEU A 130 -3.50 20.95 -15.40
N VAL A 131 -4.15 21.51 -14.37
CA VAL A 131 -5.62 21.46 -14.24
C VAL A 131 -6.35 22.05 -15.47
N PRO A 132 -5.98 23.22 -16.02
CA PRO A 132 -6.61 23.75 -17.21
C PRO A 132 -6.43 22.86 -18.45
N LEU A 133 -5.30 22.19 -18.58
CA LEU A 133 -5.01 21.27 -19.69
C LEU A 133 -5.92 20.05 -19.63
N VAL A 134 -6.02 19.41 -18.48
CA VAL A 134 -6.91 18.26 -18.25
C VAL A 134 -8.37 18.66 -18.45
N LYS A 135 -8.76 19.83 -17.98
CA LYS A 135 -10.11 20.38 -18.19
C LYS A 135 -10.43 20.59 -19.67
N ALA A 136 -9.47 21.11 -20.44
CA ALA A 136 -9.62 21.30 -21.89
C ALA A 136 -9.72 19.98 -22.66
N MET A 137 -9.15 18.88 -22.14
CA MET A 137 -9.32 17.53 -22.68
C MET A 137 -10.73 16.95 -22.45
N GLY A 138 -11.53 17.58 -21.56
CA GLY A 138 -12.88 17.16 -21.23
C GLY A 138 -12.98 16.12 -20.12
N ASN A 139 -11.88 15.83 -19.40
CA ASN A 139 -11.84 14.88 -18.31
C ASN A 139 -12.52 15.41 -17.05
N ASN A 140 -13.16 14.51 -16.27
CA ASN A 140 -13.63 14.85 -14.94
C ASN A 140 -12.47 15.02 -13.97
N ILE A 141 -12.47 16.11 -13.24
CA ILE A 141 -11.43 16.48 -12.27
C ILE A 141 -11.96 16.34 -10.84
N ILE A 142 -11.26 15.56 -10.03
CA ILE A 142 -11.47 15.48 -8.59
C ILE A 142 -10.30 16.18 -7.91
N GLY A 143 -10.57 17.16 -7.05
CA GLY A 143 -9.55 17.87 -6.28
C GLY A 143 -9.52 17.41 -4.83
N MET A 144 -8.46 16.71 -4.41
CA MET A 144 -8.20 16.39 -3.00
C MET A 144 -7.27 17.46 -2.41
N THR A 145 -7.83 18.35 -1.59
CA THR A 145 -7.09 19.51 -1.08
C THR A 145 -7.44 19.85 0.38
N GLY A 146 -6.47 20.40 1.10
CA GLY A 146 -6.67 20.96 2.44
C GLY A 146 -7.19 22.40 2.45
N ASN A 147 -7.35 23.02 1.28
CA ASN A 147 -7.82 24.40 1.14
C ASN A 147 -9.01 24.47 0.17
N PRO A 148 -10.24 24.57 0.68
CA PRO A 148 -11.45 24.61 -0.15
C PRO A 148 -11.58 25.88 -1.00
N SER A 149 -10.79 26.93 -0.71
CA SER A 149 -10.74 28.17 -1.50
C SER A 149 -9.59 28.20 -2.50
N SER A 150 -8.88 27.06 -2.68
CA SER A 150 -7.74 26.98 -3.60
C SER A 150 -8.17 26.95 -5.06
N PHE A 151 -7.21 27.26 -5.94
CA PHE A 151 -7.39 27.11 -7.38
C PHE A 151 -7.86 25.70 -7.77
N LEU A 152 -7.24 24.66 -7.19
CA LEU A 152 -7.64 23.27 -7.44
C LEU A 152 -9.12 23.03 -7.08
N ALA A 153 -9.56 23.51 -5.90
CA ALA A 153 -10.95 23.34 -5.48
C ALA A 153 -11.93 24.05 -6.41
N GLN A 154 -11.59 25.27 -6.85
CA GLN A 154 -12.45 26.07 -7.74
C GLN A 154 -12.58 25.48 -9.15
N GLU A 155 -11.53 24.85 -9.66
CA GLU A 155 -11.49 24.30 -11.01
C GLU A 155 -11.93 22.83 -11.10
N SER A 156 -12.06 22.13 -9.97
CA SER A 156 -12.49 20.73 -9.91
C SER A 156 -14.00 20.56 -10.06
N ASN A 157 -14.43 19.44 -10.64
CA ASN A 157 -15.83 19.05 -10.67
C ASN A 157 -16.33 18.61 -9.30
N TYR A 158 -15.47 17.98 -8.51
CA TYR A 158 -15.74 17.50 -7.15
C TYR A 158 -14.55 17.78 -6.25
N VAL A 159 -14.81 18.10 -4.97
CA VAL A 159 -13.78 18.45 -4.00
C VAL A 159 -13.82 17.50 -2.81
N LEU A 160 -12.71 16.83 -2.56
CA LEU A 160 -12.47 16.02 -1.37
C LEU A 160 -11.63 16.83 -0.39
N SER A 161 -12.26 17.32 0.67
CA SER A 161 -11.57 18.09 1.71
C SER A 161 -10.71 17.19 2.58
N VAL A 162 -9.45 17.57 2.73
CA VAL A 162 -8.48 16.95 3.65
C VAL A 162 -7.81 18.04 4.50
N ALA A 163 -8.63 19.00 4.95
CA ALA A 163 -8.18 20.11 5.77
C ALA A 163 -7.71 19.61 7.14
N ILE A 164 -6.60 20.15 7.58
CA ILE A 164 -6.01 19.88 8.89
C ILE A 164 -5.78 21.20 9.65
N GLN A 165 -5.79 21.14 10.97
CA GLN A 165 -5.50 22.32 11.78
C GLN A 165 -4.02 22.69 11.74
N LYS A 166 -3.13 21.70 11.91
CA LYS A 166 -1.68 21.88 11.88
C LYS A 166 -0.95 20.58 11.51
N GLU A 167 0.28 20.71 11.04
CA GLU A 167 1.18 19.57 10.91
C GLU A 167 1.68 19.11 12.29
N ALA A 168 2.03 17.83 12.41
CA ALA A 168 2.72 17.34 13.61
C ALA A 168 4.18 17.86 13.71
N CYS A 169 4.72 18.34 12.60
CA CYS A 169 6.01 19.04 12.58
C CYS A 169 5.97 20.27 13.49
N PRO A 170 6.94 20.44 14.43
CA PRO A 170 6.97 21.57 15.35
C PRO A 170 6.93 22.95 14.67
N ASN A 171 7.48 23.05 13.47
CA ASN A 171 7.49 24.28 12.68
C ASN A 171 6.27 24.41 11.74
N ASN A 172 5.33 23.47 11.77
CA ASN A 172 4.18 23.43 10.88
C ASN A 172 4.54 23.45 9.37
N LEU A 173 5.73 22.98 8.99
CA LEU A 173 6.26 23.04 7.63
C LEU A 173 6.26 21.69 6.92
N ALA A 174 6.81 20.65 7.59
CA ALA A 174 6.95 19.34 6.98
C ALA A 174 5.57 18.65 6.85
N PRO A 175 5.17 18.21 5.64
CA PRO A 175 3.93 17.46 5.45
C PRO A 175 3.97 16.13 6.20
N THR A 176 3.23 16.07 7.29
CA THR A 176 3.06 14.91 8.18
C THR A 176 1.57 14.58 8.28
N THR A 177 0.84 15.35 9.07
CA THR A 177 -0.60 15.19 9.28
C THR A 177 -1.40 15.34 7.99
N SER A 178 -1.05 16.31 7.13
CA SER A 178 -1.69 16.48 5.83
C SER A 178 -1.48 15.28 4.90
N ALA A 179 -0.28 14.69 4.90
CA ALA A 179 -0.01 13.50 4.11
C ALA A 179 -0.80 12.29 4.61
N THR A 180 -0.93 12.12 5.93
CA THR A 180 -1.75 11.07 6.54
C THR A 180 -3.23 11.26 6.22
N ALA A 181 -3.75 12.48 6.28
CA ALA A 181 -5.13 12.78 5.91
C ALA A 181 -5.44 12.44 4.44
N GLN A 182 -4.54 12.80 3.51
CA GLN A 182 -4.64 12.42 2.09
C GLN A 182 -4.66 10.90 1.91
N LEU A 183 -3.78 10.18 2.63
CA LEU A 183 -3.67 8.73 2.58
C LEU A 183 -4.99 8.06 3.02
N VAL A 184 -5.50 8.46 4.19
CA VAL A 184 -6.73 7.88 4.77
C VAL A 184 -7.96 8.20 3.90
N MET A 185 -8.05 9.40 3.31
CA MET A 185 -9.10 9.74 2.36
C MET A 185 -9.05 8.82 1.12
N GLY A 186 -7.85 8.55 0.60
CA GLY A 186 -7.67 7.61 -0.51
C GLY A 186 -8.06 6.17 -0.16
N ASP A 187 -7.76 5.73 1.06
CA ASP A 187 -8.18 4.41 1.54
C ASP A 187 -9.70 4.33 1.72
N ALA A 188 -10.34 5.42 2.19
CA ALA A 188 -11.80 5.50 2.27
C ALA A 188 -12.47 5.35 0.89
N ILE A 189 -11.93 6.00 -0.15
CA ILE A 189 -12.39 5.81 -1.52
C ILE A 189 -12.27 4.34 -1.95
N ALA A 190 -11.11 3.73 -1.73
CA ALA A 190 -10.85 2.35 -2.12
C ALA A 190 -11.80 1.36 -1.42
N ILE A 191 -12.04 1.54 -0.12
CA ILE A 191 -12.94 0.68 0.66
C ILE A 191 -14.40 0.85 0.24
N CYS A 192 -14.87 2.09 0.02
CA CYS A 192 -16.23 2.31 -0.47
C CYS A 192 -16.45 1.65 -1.85
N LEU A 193 -15.49 1.78 -2.77
CA LEU A 193 -15.56 1.14 -4.09
C LEU A 193 -15.53 -0.40 -3.99
N LEU A 194 -14.72 -0.95 -3.10
CA LEU A 194 -14.64 -2.38 -2.82
C LEU A 194 -15.98 -2.91 -2.32
N GLU A 195 -16.59 -2.27 -1.32
CA GLU A 195 -17.90 -2.63 -0.77
C GLU A 195 -19.01 -2.56 -1.82
N MET A 196 -19.08 -1.43 -2.56
CA MET A 196 -20.10 -1.21 -3.58
C MET A 196 -19.99 -2.21 -4.75
N ARG A 197 -18.81 -2.77 -5.03
CA ARG A 197 -18.61 -3.81 -6.05
C ARG A 197 -18.85 -5.23 -5.54
N GLY A 198 -19.08 -5.43 -4.24
CA GLY A 198 -19.16 -6.76 -3.64
C GLY A 198 -17.85 -7.54 -3.79
N PHE A 199 -16.69 -6.86 -3.70
CA PHE A 199 -15.38 -7.43 -3.89
C PHE A 199 -15.05 -8.41 -2.75
N ASP A 200 -14.94 -9.69 -3.05
CA ASP A 200 -14.74 -10.76 -2.08
C ASP A 200 -13.28 -11.27 -2.02
N LYS A 201 -13.06 -12.32 -1.21
CA LYS A 201 -11.75 -12.96 -1.05
C LYS A 201 -11.24 -13.58 -2.36
N ASN A 202 -12.13 -14.04 -3.25
CA ASN A 202 -11.76 -14.65 -4.53
C ASN A 202 -11.27 -13.57 -5.50
N ASN A 203 -11.96 -12.44 -5.51
CA ASN A 203 -11.53 -11.26 -6.29
C ASN A 203 -10.15 -10.77 -5.81
N PHE A 204 -9.96 -10.69 -4.47
CA PHE A 204 -8.66 -10.28 -3.91
C PHE A 204 -7.52 -11.22 -4.33
N ALA A 205 -7.78 -12.52 -4.34
CA ALA A 205 -6.77 -13.52 -4.73
C ALA A 205 -6.36 -13.41 -6.19
N GLN A 206 -7.27 -12.98 -7.10
CA GLN A 206 -6.94 -12.75 -8.51
C GLN A 206 -5.84 -11.69 -8.68
N PHE A 207 -5.88 -10.64 -7.87
CA PHE A 207 -4.88 -9.56 -7.91
C PHE A 207 -3.63 -9.86 -7.07
N HIS A 208 -3.67 -10.93 -6.21
CA HIS A 208 -2.57 -11.31 -5.32
C HIS A 208 -2.19 -12.80 -5.49
N PRO A 209 -1.85 -13.28 -6.71
CA PRO A 209 -1.61 -14.70 -6.96
C PRO A 209 -0.42 -15.28 -6.17
N GLY A 210 0.56 -14.45 -5.82
CA GLY A 210 1.74 -14.85 -5.02
C GLY A 210 1.50 -14.90 -3.51
N GLY A 211 0.41 -14.32 -3.01
CA GLY A 211 0.05 -14.32 -1.59
C GLY A 211 -0.48 -15.69 -1.11
N SER A 212 -0.59 -15.86 0.21
CA SER A 212 -1.11 -17.10 0.82
C SER A 212 -2.51 -17.46 0.31
N LEU A 213 -3.39 -16.48 0.19
CA LEU A 213 -4.75 -16.65 -0.31
C LEU A 213 -4.77 -17.00 -1.80
N GLY A 214 -3.97 -16.33 -2.63
CA GLY A 214 -3.83 -16.64 -4.05
C GLY A 214 -3.28 -18.04 -4.27
N LYS A 215 -2.26 -18.43 -3.54
CA LYS A 215 -1.71 -19.78 -3.57
C LYS A 215 -2.76 -20.84 -3.19
N ALA A 216 -3.54 -20.59 -2.13
CA ALA A 216 -4.58 -21.51 -1.70
C ALA A 216 -5.69 -21.72 -2.75
N LEU A 217 -6.02 -20.68 -3.54
CA LEU A 217 -7.08 -20.76 -4.56
C LEU A 217 -6.59 -21.26 -5.92
N TYR A 218 -5.38 -20.91 -6.32
CA TYR A 218 -4.89 -21.20 -7.68
C TYR A 218 -3.85 -22.31 -7.75
N LEU A 219 -3.17 -22.65 -6.64
CA LEU A 219 -2.12 -23.64 -6.65
C LEU A 219 -2.76 -25.05 -6.64
N LYS A 220 -2.63 -25.77 -7.73
CA LYS A 220 -3.04 -27.17 -7.81
C LYS A 220 -1.92 -28.09 -7.34
N VAL A 221 -2.26 -29.24 -6.75
CA VAL A 221 -1.30 -30.24 -6.30
C VAL A 221 -0.30 -30.60 -7.41
N ASN A 222 -0.77 -30.68 -8.66
CA ASN A 222 0.08 -30.97 -9.82
C ASN A 222 1.23 -29.96 -10.04
N ALA A 223 1.07 -28.70 -9.59
CA ALA A 223 2.12 -27.68 -9.67
C ALA A 223 3.17 -27.81 -8.54
N LEU A 224 2.84 -28.54 -7.49
CA LEU A 224 3.71 -28.79 -6.33
C LEU A 224 4.43 -30.15 -6.40
N VAL A 225 3.90 -31.09 -7.19
CA VAL A 225 4.45 -32.43 -7.28
C VAL A 225 5.81 -32.43 -7.96
N ASN A 226 6.83 -32.86 -7.23
CA ASN A 226 8.14 -33.16 -7.80
C ASN A 226 8.16 -34.56 -8.37
N ARG A 227 7.94 -34.67 -9.68
CA ARG A 227 7.89 -35.99 -10.39
C ARG A 227 9.26 -36.64 -10.57
N LYS A 228 10.35 -35.91 -10.35
CA LYS A 228 11.71 -36.46 -10.54
C LYS A 228 12.25 -37.12 -9.26
N ASN A 229 11.65 -36.88 -8.13
CA ASN A 229 12.15 -37.31 -6.83
C ASN A 229 11.00 -37.79 -5.94
N ILE A 230 10.26 -38.80 -6.42
CA ILE A 230 9.12 -39.38 -5.72
C ILE A 230 9.65 -40.41 -4.73
N PRO A 231 9.46 -40.24 -3.41
CA PRO A 231 9.81 -41.24 -2.42
C PRO A 231 8.84 -42.40 -2.51
N ALA A 232 9.38 -43.61 -2.69
CA ALA A 232 8.56 -44.81 -2.78
C ALA A 232 9.30 -46.02 -2.18
N VAL A 233 8.55 -46.85 -1.45
CA VAL A 233 9.00 -48.11 -0.86
C VAL A 233 8.01 -49.22 -1.13
N GLN A 234 8.43 -50.48 -0.95
CA GLN A 234 7.57 -51.64 -1.07
C GLN A 234 6.90 -51.98 0.29
N PRO A 235 5.77 -52.70 0.34
CA PRO A 235 5.14 -53.11 1.59
C PRO A 235 6.08 -53.89 2.54
N ASN A 236 7.01 -54.65 1.98
CA ASN A 236 7.96 -55.45 2.73
C ASN A 236 9.33 -54.76 2.98
N SER A 237 9.47 -53.47 2.64
CA SER A 237 10.69 -52.72 2.95
C SER A 237 10.89 -52.59 4.45
N SER A 238 12.18 -52.63 4.87
CA SER A 238 12.52 -52.46 6.29
C SER A 238 12.22 -51.03 6.76
N LEU A 239 11.98 -50.85 8.04
CA LEU A 239 11.77 -49.51 8.62
C LEU A 239 12.98 -48.61 8.41
N SER A 240 14.20 -49.18 8.40
CA SER A 240 15.45 -48.45 8.11
C SER A 240 15.43 -47.89 6.69
N ASP A 241 15.02 -48.67 5.71
CA ASP A 241 14.93 -48.22 4.29
C ASP A 241 13.92 -47.06 4.15
N VAL A 242 12.78 -47.16 4.85
CA VAL A 242 11.74 -46.12 4.89
C VAL A 242 12.30 -44.81 5.46
N ILE A 243 13.07 -44.86 6.55
CA ILE A 243 13.69 -43.69 7.17
C ILE A 243 14.70 -43.03 6.22
N ILE A 244 15.53 -43.84 5.55
CA ILE A 244 16.53 -43.37 4.60
C ILE A 244 15.83 -42.68 3.42
N GLU A 245 14.82 -43.32 2.82
CA GLU A 245 14.11 -42.82 1.68
C GLU A 245 13.40 -41.47 1.99
N ILE A 246 12.76 -41.34 3.17
CA ILE A 246 12.14 -40.08 3.60
C ILE A 246 13.21 -39.02 3.83
N GLY A 247 14.36 -39.38 4.42
CA GLY A 247 15.47 -38.46 4.71
C GLY A 247 16.16 -37.94 3.46
N GLU A 248 16.48 -38.82 2.51
CA GLU A 248 17.14 -38.43 1.25
C GLU A 248 16.26 -37.56 0.35
N LYS A 249 14.97 -37.83 0.33
CA LYS A 249 14.03 -37.08 -0.51
C LYS A 249 13.50 -35.79 0.12
N LEU A 250 13.70 -35.59 1.43
CA LEU A 250 13.31 -34.39 2.17
C LEU A 250 11.83 -33.98 2.07
N VAL A 251 10.92 -34.95 1.86
CA VAL A 251 9.46 -34.66 1.73
C VAL A 251 8.63 -35.08 2.95
N GLY A 252 9.28 -35.62 3.99
CA GLY A 252 8.64 -35.96 5.26
C GLY A 252 7.72 -37.20 5.25
N ALA A 253 7.49 -37.79 4.08
CA ALA A 253 6.69 -38.99 3.89
C ALA A 253 7.15 -39.75 2.65
N THR A 254 6.81 -41.05 2.56
CA THR A 254 7.00 -41.90 1.38
C THR A 254 5.73 -42.64 1.01
N ALA A 255 5.52 -42.90 -0.27
CA ALA A 255 4.45 -43.75 -0.75
C ALA A 255 4.85 -45.22 -0.59
N VAL A 256 3.89 -46.08 -0.25
CA VAL A 256 4.06 -47.55 -0.30
C VAL A 256 3.44 -48.03 -1.58
N LEU A 257 4.22 -48.65 -2.44
CA LEU A 257 3.79 -49.16 -3.75
C LEU A 257 3.71 -50.67 -3.73
N GLU A 258 2.57 -51.19 -4.18
CA GLU A 258 2.38 -52.59 -4.50
C GLU A 258 1.94 -52.71 -5.96
N ASN A 259 2.70 -53.46 -6.77
CA ASN A 259 2.44 -53.57 -8.22
C ASN A 259 2.31 -52.20 -8.93
N GLU A 260 3.20 -51.27 -8.61
CA GLU A 260 3.22 -49.89 -9.14
C GLU A 260 2.01 -49.01 -8.73
N LYS A 261 1.16 -49.49 -7.83
CA LYS A 261 0.02 -48.75 -7.31
C LYS A 261 0.28 -48.34 -5.87
N VAL A 262 -0.13 -47.14 -5.53
CA VAL A 262 -0.05 -46.64 -4.15
C VAL A 262 -1.06 -47.41 -3.32
N CYS A 263 -0.58 -48.21 -2.36
CA CYS A 263 -1.42 -48.92 -1.39
C CYS A 263 -1.41 -48.27 0.01
N GLY A 264 -0.48 -47.34 0.27
CA GLY A 264 -0.38 -46.66 1.55
C GLY A 264 0.68 -45.54 1.55
N THR A 265 0.87 -44.92 2.69
CA THR A 265 1.90 -43.91 2.92
C THR A 265 2.46 -44.03 4.33
N VAL A 266 3.75 -43.77 4.48
CA VAL A 266 4.46 -43.69 5.76
C VAL A 266 5.08 -42.31 5.91
N SER A 267 4.93 -41.70 7.08
CA SER A 267 5.50 -40.40 7.40
C SER A 267 6.26 -40.43 8.73
N TYR A 268 6.97 -39.40 9.05
CA TYR A 268 7.64 -39.26 10.36
C TYR A 268 6.72 -39.47 11.54
N THR A 269 5.44 -39.09 11.43
CA THR A 269 4.44 -39.31 12.47
C THR A 269 4.17 -40.80 12.76
N HIS A 270 4.35 -41.66 11.77
CA HIS A 270 4.22 -43.12 11.96
C HIS A 270 5.51 -43.73 12.55
N LEU A 271 6.64 -43.06 12.38
CA LEU A 271 7.96 -43.53 12.83
C LEU A 271 8.30 -43.06 14.24
N THR A 272 7.65 -41.97 14.73
CA THR A 272 7.80 -41.51 16.10
C THR A 272 6.77 -42.19 16.99
N LEU A 273 7.24 -42.89 18.01
CA LEU A 273 6.36 -43.40 19.08
C LEU A 273 5.57 -42.24 19.67
N PRO A 274 4.25 -42.41 19.94
CA PRO A 274 3.47 -41.37 20.58
C PRO A 274 4.08 -41.08 21.95
N THR A 275 4.81 -39.98 22.07
CA THR A 275 5.24 -39.44 23.34
C THR A 275 3.97 -39.03 24.09
N LYS A 276 3.45 -39.90 24.96
CA LYS A 276 2.49 -39.49 25.97
C LYS A 276 3.13 -38.38 26.77
N ARG A 277 2.69 -37.14 26.58
CA ARG A 277 2.89 -36.10 27.59
C ARG A 277 2.19 -36.59 28.85
N ILE A 278 2.97 -37.05 29.82
CA ILE A 278 2.52 -37.15 31.19
C ILE A 278 2.43 -35.72 31.70
N VAL A 279 1.22 -35.22 31.90
CA VAL A 279 0.93 -33.99 32.61
C VAL A 279 1.03 -34.28 34.08
#